data_2629579a693f52426306bb0d252b7e64
#
_entry.id   2629579a693f52426306bb0d252b7e64
#
_cell.length_a   1.000
_cell.length_b   1.000
_cell.length_c   1.000
_cell.angle_alpha   90.00
_cell.angle_beta   90.00
_cell.angle_gamma   90.00
#
_symmetry.space_group_name_H-M   'P 1'
#
loop_
_entity.id
_entity.type
_entity.pdbx_description
1 polymer ?
#
loop_
_entity_poly.entity_id
_entity_poly.type
_entity_poly.pdbx_seq_one_letter_code
_entity_poly.pdbx_strand_id
1 'polypeptide(L)'
;EAYLNLITFRGELQGIAAVSRGLFDKDPSGLGEAESLLLASLIPSSRSTAEAVARRAARLAERTGSASGAEEIAALAAEVLGRPYRVRPQVALAPHVARMLLAGGEVRRAQCTLDGELQAFVQEALNRQLAQLAERNVRDGAALVVDNATGEILAYAANQGITSSAPHVDGIRAPRQAGSTLKPFLYGLAIEKRFLTAASILEDAPLQIPAEGGLYVPENYDREFLGPVSLRTALSASLNIPAVRTLMLVTPEAFVERLRALGMESLDREADYYGYSLALGSADVTLYELVNAYRTLASGGRWGRLKIDAGGAAENTVPVMDRRAALIVSSILSDREARSATFGLENPLATRYWTAVKTGTSKDMRDNWCVGYSERYTVGVWVGNFPGEPMWNVSGMSGAAPVWLDIMNHLHRRTASRAPGAVAGIVSRPVSFRDSLEPPRTEWFIEGTEPPGEIAVEKRHAAARILYPQPATVITLDPDIPAELQRVSFVGRFAGDTHEWRLDGLALGSSAVLAWKPERGRHVLTLVDRDNRVADAVGFVVK
;
A
#
# COMPACT_ATOMS: atom_id res chain seq x y z
N GLU A 1 -32.34 27.11 10.99
CA GLU A 1 -31.78 26.26 9.89
C GLU A 1 -32.92 25.83 8.93
N ALA A 2 -33.98 25.20 9.40
CA ALA A 2 -35.12 24.77 8.58
C ALA A 2 -35.73 25.90 7.72
N TYR A 3 -35.91 27.09 8.29
CA TYR A 3 -36.43 28.25 7.57
C TYR A 3 -35.58 28.63 6.35
N LEU A 4 -34.26 28.71 6.50
CA LEU A 4 -33.33 29.06 5.42
C LEU A 4 -33.30 28.01 4.30
N ASN A 5 -33.65 26.76 4.60
CA ASN A 5 -33.70 25.68 3.62
C ASN A 5 -35.03 25.61 2.84
N LEU A 6 -36.08 26.24 3.35
CA LEU A 6 -37.41 26.16 2.76
C LEU A 6 -37.87 27.47 2.06
N ILE A 7 -37.24 28.60 2.39
CA ILE A 7 -37.62 29.88 1.81
C ILE A 7 -37.22 30.03 0.35
N THR A 8 -38.06 30.66 -0.45
CA THR A 8 -37.74 31.02 -1.84
C THR A 8 -37.05 32.38 -1.86
N PHE A 9 -35.83 32.43 -2.39
CA PHE A 9 -35.02 33.65 -2.48
C PHE A 9 -35.24 34.39 -3.81
N ARG A 10 -35.24 33.67 -4.95
CA ARG A 10 -35.45 34.28 -6.28
C ARG A 10 -35.87 33.25 -7.31
N GLY A 11 -36.96 33.51 -8.05
CA GLY A 11 -37.48 32.57 -9.05
C GLY A 11 -37.72 31.18 -8.47
N GLU A 12 -37.06 30.17 -9.00
CA GLU A 12 -37.14 28.77 -8.54
C GLU A 12 -36.10 28.42 -7.47
N LEU A 13 -35.22 29.36 -7.09
CA LEU A 13 -34.19 29.14 -6.08
C LEU A 13 -34.78 29.07 -4.68
N GLN A 14 -35.06 27.86 -4.24
CA GLN A 14 -35.56 27.55 -2.89
C GLN A 14 -34.41 27.01 -2.02
N GLY A 15 -34.25 27.57 -0.84
CA GLY A 15 -33.23 27.24 0.13
C GLY A 15 -31.89 27.96 -0.09
N ILE A 16 -31.19 28.17 1.03
CA ILE A 16 -29.93 28.94 1.07
C ILE A 16 -28.84 28.30 0.17
N ALA A 17 -28.77 26.98 0.10
CA ALA A 17 -27.78 26.29 -0.75
C ALA A 17 -28.06 26.53 -2.25
N ALA A 18 -29.35 26.47 -2.67
CA ALA A 18 -29.69 26.68 -4.07
C ALA A 18 -29.43 28.13 -4.52
N VAL A 19 -29.78 29.12 -3.68
CA VAL A 19 -29.56 30.52 -4.03
C VAL A 19 -28.09 30.92 -3.99
N SER A 20 -27.32 30.42 -3.03
CA SER A 20 -25.88 30.64 -2.95
C SER A 20 -25.18 30.13 -4.19
N ARG A 21 -25.48 28.89 -4.58
CA ARG A 21 -24.94 28.28 -5.80
C ARG A 21 -25.44 28.91 -7.09
N GLY A 22 -26.74 29.25 -7.14
CA GLY A 22 -27.33 29.82 -8.34
C GLY A 22 -26.86 31.22 -8.66
N LEU A 23 -26.66 32.06 -7.65
CA LEU A 23 -26.28 33.47 -7.81
C LEU A 23 -24.76 33.69 -7.74
N PHE A 24 -24.05 32.96 -6.85
CA PHE A 24 -22.64 33.22 -6.55
C PHE A 24 -21.69 32.07 -6.93
N ASP A 25 -22.24 30.92 -7.34
CA ASP A 25 -21.48 29.67 -7.61
C ASP A 25 -20.64 29.22 -6.39
N LYS A 26 -21.19 29.41 -5.18
CA LYS A 26 -20.54 29.12 -3.88
C LYS A 26 -21.46 28.32 -2.97
N ASP A 27 -20.86 27.52 -2.08
CA ASP A 27 -21.58 26.96 -0.95
C ASP A 27 -21.91 28.06 0.08
N PRO A 28 -22.98 27.90 0.88
CA PRO A 28 -23.38 28.90 1.88
C PRO A 28 -22.28 29.32 2.86
N SER A 29 -21.40 28.39 3.23
CA SER A 29 -20.24 28.63 4.09
C SER A 29 -19.13 29.48 3.42
N GLY A 30 -19.13 29.59 2.09
CA GLY A 30 -18.20 30.39 1.30
C GLY A 30 -18.69 31.78 0.92
N LEU A 31 -19.89 32.19 1.41
CA LEU A 31 -20.41 33.50 1.13
C LEU A 31 -19.65 34.58 1.88
N GLY A 32 -19.27 35.63 1.13
CA GLY A 32 -18.73 36.85 1.71
C GLY A 32 -19.83 37.69 2.40
N GLU A 33 -19.40 38.76 3.08
CA GLU A 33 -20.33 39.62 3.86
C GLU A 33 -21.32 40.32 2.95
N ALA A 34 -20.88 40.96 1.86
CA ALA A 34 -21.74 41.61 0.87
C ALA A 34 -22.74 40.65 0.23
N GLU A 35 -22.29 39.42 -0.09
CA GLU A 35 -23.13 38.35 -0.66
C GLU A 35 -24.21 37.90 0.33
N SER A 36 -23.85 37.73 1.60
CA SER A 36 -24.78 37.40 2.68
C SER A 36 -25.85 38.48 2.91
N LEU A 37 -25.44 39.74 2.87
CA LEU A 37 -26.34 40.90 2.97
C LEU A 37 -27.34 40.97 1.81
N LEU A 38 -26.88 40.66 0.59
CA LEU A 38 -27.76 40.59 -0.59
C LEU A 38 -28.77 39.45 -0.45
N LEU A 39 -28.38 38.26 -0.01
CA LEU A 39 -29.28 37.14 0.19
C LEU A 39 -30.33 37.44 1.28
N ALA A 40 -29.89 37.98 2.42
CA ALA A 40 -30.82 38.42 3.49
C ALA A 40 -31.82 39.44 2.97
N SER A 41 -31.41 40.33 2.05
CA SER A 41 -32.26 41.33 1.45
C SER A 41 -33.23 40.85 0.36
N LEU A 42 -33.05 39.62 -0.12
CA LEU A 42 -34.02 38.94 -1.00
C LEU A 42 -35.17 38.28 -0.26
N ILE A 43 -35.01 37.95 1.02
CA ILE A 43 -36.00 37.23 1.83
C ILE A 43 -37.36 37.94 1.84
N PRO A 44 -37.46 39.27 2.05
CA PRO A 44 -38.74 39.95 2.10
C PRO A 44 -39.49 40.03 0.76
N SER A 45 -38.76 39.91 -0.37
CA SER A 45 -39.36 39.96 -1.70
C SER A 45 -38.39 39.37 -2.77
N SER A 46 -38.69 38.18 -3.21
CA SER A 46 -37.91 37.41 -4.19
C SER A 46 -37.95 37.98 -5.62
N ARG A 47 -38.88 38.91 -5.91
CA ARG A 47 -39.06 39.52 -7.24
C ARG A 47 -38.54 40.96 -7.34
N SER A 48 -37.83 41.44 -6.32
CA SER A 48 -37.30 42.80 -6.31
C SER A 48 -36.27 43.05 -7.39
N THR A 49 -36.18 44.31 -7.89
CA THR A 49 -35.12 44.74 -8.80
C THR A 49 -33.76 44.77 -8.09
N ALA A 50 -32.66 44.73 -8.84
CA ALA A 50 -31.31 44.79 -8.29
C ALA A 50 -31.08 46.03 -7.42
N GLU A 51 -31.59 47.19 -7.87
CA GLU A 51 -31.47 48.45 -7.11
C GLU A 51 -32.25 48.40 -5.80
N ALA A 52 -33.45 47.78 -5.78
CA ALA A 52 -34.24 47.67 -4.57
C ALA A 52 -33.59 46.71 -3.54
N VAL A 53 -32.95 45.63 -4.02
CA VAL A 53 -32.19 44.71 -3.18
C VAL A 53 -30.94 45.41 -2.65
N ALA A 54 -30.18 46.10 -3.50
CA ALA A 54 -28.97 46.84 -3.11
C ALA A 54 -29.26 47.87 -2.01
N ARG A 55 -30.32 48.68 -2.18
CA ARG A 55 -30.73 49.65 -1.15
C ARG A 55 -31.12 49.00 0.21
N ARG A 56 -31.74 47.83 0.18
CA ARG A 56 -32.03 47.08 1.42
C ARG A 56 -30.76 46.50 2.05
N ALA A 57 -29.87 45.95 1.23
CA ALA A 57 -28.62 45.39 1.70
C ALA A 57 -27.68 46.47 2.28
N ALA A 58 -27.61 47.66 1.67
CA ALA A 58 -26.86 48.78 2.22
C ALA A 58 -27.39 49.23 3.60
N ARG A 59 -28.72 49.36 3.76
CA ARG A 59 -29.30 49.67 5.07
C ARG A 59 -29.06 48.56 6.10
N LEU A 60 -29.02 47.31 5.67
CA LEU A 60 -28.72 46.20 6.55
C LEU A 60 -27.24 46.22 6.97
N ALA A 61 -26.31 46.55 6.03
CA ALA A 61 -24.89 46.74 6.30
C ALA A 61 -24.66 47.82 7.38
N GLU A 62 -25.31 49.00 7.24
CA GLU A 62 -25.24 50.07 8.23
C GLU A 62 -25.72 49.62 9.62
N ARG A 63 -26.82 48.84 9.67
CA ARG A 63 -27.41 48.35 10.94
C ARG A 63 -26.58 47.28 11.61
N THR A 64 -25.85 46.48 10.86
CA THR A 64 -25.02 45.39 11.37
C THR A 64 -23.56 45.79 11.58
N GLY A 65 -23.19 47.02 11.20
CA GLY A 65 -21.80 47.50 11.28
C GLY A 65 -20.89 46.79 10.30
N SER A 66 -21.41 46.35 9.15
CA SER A 66 -20.66 45.67 8.11
C SER A 66 -19.65 46.60 7.47
N ALA A 67 -18.47 46.05 7.11
CA ALA A 67 -17.44 46.78 6.38
C ALA A 67 -17.73 46.94 4.87
N SER A 68 -18.74 46.23 4.33
CA SER A 68 -19.09 46.27 2.90
C SER A 68 -19.76 47.61 2.55
N GLY A 69 -19.16 48.36 1.63
CA GLY A 69 -19.63 49.67 1.19
C GLY A 69 -20.90 49.61 0.31
N ALA A 70 -21.70 50.68 0.31
CA ALA A 70 -22.94 50.73 -0.48
C ALA A 70 -22.67 50.61 -2.00
N GLU A 71 -21.56 51.13 -2.50
CA GLU A 71 -21.16 51.02 -3.90
C GLU A 71 -20.79 49.60 -4.28
N GLU A 72 -20.03 48.87 -3.43
CA GLU A 72 -19.69 47.47 -3.61
C GLU A 72 -20.96 46.60 -3.67
N ILE A 73 -21.86 46.80 -2.73
CA ILE A 73 -23.15 46.09 -2.66
C ILE A 73 -24.00 46.37 -3.91
N ALA A 74 -24.00 47.61 -4.40
CA ALA A 74 -24.79 47.99 -5.59
C ALA A 74 -24.19 47.35 -6.86
N ALA A 75 -22.87 47.38 -7.03
CA ALA A 75 -22.19 46.75 -8.14
C ALA A 75 -22.40 45.23 -8.16
N LEU A 76 -22.27 44.57 -7.00
CA LEU A 76 -22.50 43.14 -6.86
C LEU A 76 -23.98 42.78 -7.15
N ALA A 77 -24.95 43.57 -6.65
CA ALA A 77 -26.36 43.33 -6.93
C ALA A 77 -26.68 43.45 -8.42
N ALA A 78 -26.15 44.48 -9.11
CA ALA A 78 -26.34 44.68 -10.54
C ALA A 78 -25.74 43.51 -11.35
N GLU A 79 -24.54 43.06 -11.02
CA GLU A 79 -23.89 41.93 -11.66
C GLU A 79 -24.68 40.63 -11.48
N VAL A 80 -25.01 40.28 -10.23
CA VAL A 80 -25.53 38.97 -9.89
C VAL A 80 -27.02 38.82 -10.21
N LEU A 81 -27.82 39.87 -9.97
CA LEU A 81 -29.25 39.85 -10.21
C LEU A 81 -29.66 40.29 -11.62
N GLY A 82 -28.74 40.88 -12.38
CA GLY A 82 -28.94 41.28 -13.76
C GLY A 82 -28.71 40.17 -14.80
N ARG A 83 -28.14 39.04 -14.42
CA ARG A 83 -27.87 37.91 -15.29
C ARG A 83 -28.76 36.69 -15.00
N PRO A 84 -29.01 35.82 -16.00
CA PRO A 84 -29.64 34.53 -15.74
C PRO A 84 -28.80 33.69 -14.77
N TYR A 85 -29.42 33.13 -13.75
CA TYR A 85 -28.74 32.21 -12.83
C TYR A 85 -28.78 30.78 -13.37
N ARG A 86 -27.74 30.00 -13.05
CA ARG A 86 -27.68 28.58 -13.29
C ARG A 86 -27.16 27.88 -12.03
N VAL A 87 -27.94 26.98 -11.47
CA VAL A 87 -27.44 26.04 -10.46
C VAL A 87 -26.64 25.00 -11.18
N ARG A 88 -25.33 25.10 -11.11
CA ARG A 88 -24.44 24.06 -11.58
C ARG A 88 -24.41 22.95 -10.53
N PRO A 89 -24.52 21.67 -10.91
CA PRO A 89 -24.21 20.59 -9.97
C PRO A 89 -22.74 20.78 -9.55
N GLN A 90 -22.50 21.16 -8.32
CA GLN A 90 -21.13 21.12 -7.79
C GLN A 90 -20.78 19.66 -7.52
N VAL A 91 -20.03 19.09 -8.41
CA VAL A 91 -19.36 17.82 -8.15
C VAL A 91 -18.14 18.17 -7.31
N ALA A 92 -18.17 17.88 -6.02
CA ALA A 92 -17.00 18.02 -5.15
C ALA A 92 -16.00 16.90 -5.46
N LEU A 93 -15.25 17.07 -6.55
CA LEU A 93 -14.32 16.02 -7.07
C LEU A 93 -13.15 15.76 -6.14
N ALA A 94 -12.68 16.76 -5.37
CA ALA A 94 -11.49 16.61 -4.54
C ALA A 94 -11.59 17.44 -3.24
N PRO A 95 -12.54 17.13 -2.33
CA PRO A 95 -12.77 17.95 -1.13
C PRO A 95 -11.56 17.95 -0.17
N HIS A 96 -10.79 16.86 -0.09
CA HIS A 96 -9.59 16.78 0.73
C HIS A 96 -8.49 17.69 0.19
N VAL A 97 -8.29 17.72 -1.14
CA VAL A 97 -7.33 18.62 -1.79
C VAL A 97 -7.74 20.07 -1.63
N ALA A 98 -9.01 20.39 -1.83
CA ALA A 98 -9.51 21.75 -1.61
C ALA A 98 -9.26 22.20 -0.16
N ARG A 99 -9.55 21.36 0.83
CA ARG A 99 -9.27 21.65 2.24
C ARG A 99 -7.78 21.88 2.49
N MET A 100 -6.92 21.04 1.92
CA MET A 100 -5.46 21.13 2.07
C MET A 100 -4.91 22.43 1.48
N LEU A 101 -5.32 22.79 0.26
CA LEU A 101 -4.79 23.97 -0.44
C LEU A 101 -5.38 25.29 0.08
N LEU A 102 -6.55 25.27 0.73
CA LEU A 102 -7.24 26.45 1.24
C LEU A 102 -7.14 26.58 2.77
N ALA A 103 -6.36 25.75 3.45
CA ALA A 103 -6.28 25.66 4.91
C ALA A 103 -5.72 26.90 5.61
N GLY A 104 -5.25 27.91 4.97
CA GLY A 104 -4.72 29.14 5.61
C GLY A 104 -5.74 30.28 5.73
N GLY A 105 -6.91 30.16 5.09
CA GLY A 105 -7.94 31.23 5.09
C GLY A 105 -7.60 32.46 4.25
N GLU A 106 -6.33 32.66 3.85
CA GLU A 106 -5.87 33.78 3.03
C GLU A 106 -6.10 33.54 1.53
N VAL A 107 -6.05 32.29 1.10
CA VAL A 107 -6.21 31.89 -0.31
C VAL A 107 -7.65 31.48 -0.56
N ARG A 108 -8.37 32.25 -1.39
CA ARG A 108 -9.76 31.94 -1.79
C ARG A 108 -9.86 31.08 -3.05
N ARG A 109 -8.78 30.95 -3.80
CA ARG A 109 -8.72 30.21 -5.06
C ARG A 109 -7.32 29.61 -5.24
N ALA A 110 -7.25 28.30 -5.37
CA ALA A 110 -6.00 27.59 -5.65
C ALA A 110 -6.12 26.85 -7.00
N GLN A 111 -5.03 26.82 -7.74
CA GLN A 111 -4.90 26.02 -8.94
C GLN A 111 -4.07 24.78 -8.62
N CYS A 112 -4.59 23.59 -8.94
CA CYS A 112 -3.93 22.32 -8.68
C CYS A 112 -3.63 21.55 -9.97
N THR A 113 -2.81 20.50 -9.84
CA THR A 113 -2.38 19.64 -10.94
C THR A 113 -3.39 18.57 -11.33
N LEU A 114 -4.52 18.46 -10.61
CA LEU A 114 -5.53 17.44 -10.88
C LEU A 114 -6.16 17.60 -12.28
N ASP A 115 -6.24 16.49 -12.98
CA ASP A 115 -7.07 16.35 -14.19
C ASP A 115 -8.50 16.02 -13.78
N GLY A 116 -9.45 16.92 -14.05
CA GLY A 116 -10.84 16.77 -13.60
C GLY A 116 -11.56 15.56 -14.21
N GLU A 117 -11.27 15.19 -15.46
CA GLU A 117 -11.87 14.03 -16.12
C GLU A 117 -11.30 12.74 -15.53
N LEU A 118 -10.00 12.68 -15.35
CA LEU A 118 -9.33 11.55 -14.70
C LEU A 118 -9.79 11.38 -13.25
N GLN A 119 -9.90 12.49 -12.50
CA GLN A 119 -10.39 12.48 -11.12
C GLN A 119 -11.80 11.87 -11.03
N ALA A 120 -12.72 12.29 -11.89
CA ALA A 120 -14.07 11.74 -11.95
C ALA A 120 -14.07 10.25 -12.30
N PHE A 121 -13.25 9.84 -13.27
CA PHE A 121 -13.11 8.44 -13.66
C PHE A 121 -12.58 7.58 -12.50
N VAL A 122 -11.54 8.04 -11.81
CA VAL A 122 -10.93 7.32 -10.68
C VAL A 122 -11.94 7.11 -9.55
N GLN A 123 -12.72 8.15 -9.23
CA GLN A 123 -13.80 8.06 -8.24
C GLN A 123 -14.87 7.06 -8.63
N GLU A 124 -15.31 7.07 -9.90
CA GLU A 124 -16.31 6.13 -10.40
C GLU A 124 -15.80 4.69 -10.35
N ALA A 125 -14.56 4.43 -10.79
CA ALA A 125 -13.95 3.11 -10.75
C ALA A 125 -13.86 2.57 -9.31
N LEU A 126 -13.46 3.42 -8.37
CA LEU A 126 -13.37 3.07 -6.96
C LEU A 126 -14.75 2.77 -6.36
N ASN A 127 -15.74 3.65 -6.59
CA ASN A 127 -17.12 3.46 -6.12
C ASN A 127 -17.76 2.17 -6.66
N ARG A 128 -17.55 1.87 -7.94
CA ARG A 128 -18.04 0.64 -8.56
C ARG A 128 -17.45 -0.61 -7.89
N GLN A 129 -16.15 -0.62 -7.61
CA GLN A 129 -15.49 -1.73 -6.94
C GLN A 129 -15.97 -1.89 -5.49
N LEU A 130 -16.09 -0.79 -4.74
CA LEU A 130 -16.58 -0.83 -3.36
C LEU A 130 -18.03 -1.35 -3.29
N ALA A 131 -18.88 -0.96 -4.25
CA ALA A 131 -20.24 -1.47 -4.33
C ALA A 131 -20.29 -2.99 -4.60
N GLN A 132 -19.37 -3.52 -5.44
CA GLN A 132 -19.27 -4.97 -5.69
C GLN A 132 -18.78 -5.75 -4.48
N LEU A 133 -18.02 -5.10 -3.59
CA LEU A 133 -17.44 -5.73 -2.40
C LEU A 133 -18.24 -5.45 -1.11
N ALA A 134 -19.37 -4.76 -1.18
CA ALA A 134 -20.15 -4.35 -0.01
C ALA A 134 -20.54 -5.52 0.91
N GLU A 135 -20.91 -6.68 0.32
CA GLU A 135 -21.26 -7.91 1.06
C GLU A 135 -20.06 -8.60 1.69
N ARG A 136 -18.83 -8.17 1.37
CA ARG A 136 -17.57 -8.70 1.91
C ARG A 136 -16.96 -7.83 3.00
N ASN A 137 -17.76 -7.00 3.66
CA ASN A 137 -17.34 -6.04 4.67
C ASN A 137 -16.24 -5.09 4.17
N VAL A 138 -16.45 -4.48 3.00
CA VAL A 138 -15.55 -3.48 2.41
C VAL A 138 -16.31 -2.17 2.25
N ARG A 139 -15.81 -1.10 2.87
CA ARG A 139 -16.55 0.19 2.91
C ARG A 139 -15.74 1.36 2.39
N ASP A 140 -14.42 1.28 2.43
CA ASP A 140 -13.54 2.42 2.20
C ASP A 140 -12.51 2.10 1.13
N GLY A 141 -12.06 3.13 0.43
CA GLY A 141 -11.01 3.00 -0.56
C GLY A 141 -10.40 4.35 -0.93
N ALA A 142 -9.17 4.31 -1.39
CA ALA A 142 -8.43 5.46 -1.85
C ALA A 142 -7.61 5.12 -3.11
N ALA A 143 -7.42 6.11 -3.99
CA ALA A 143 -6.58 5.97 -5.17
C ALA A 143 -5.81 7.25 -5.46
N LEU A 144 -4.54 7.10 -5.84
CA LEU A 144 -3.62 8.18 -6.17
C LEU A 144 -2.97 7.91 -7.52
N VAL A 145 -2.98 8.91 -8.41
CA VAL A 145 -2.35 8.85 -9.74
C VAL A 145 -1.32 9.94 -9.87
N VAL A 146 -0.11 9.60 -10.31
CA VAL A 146 1.02 10.51 -10.41
C VAL A 146 1.70 10.37 -11.77
N ASP A 147 2.11 11.48 -12.38
CA ASP A 147 3.01 11.51 -13.54
C ASP A 147 4.46 11.30 -13.06
N ASN A 148 5.16 10.31 -13.62
CA ASN A 148 6.49 9.91 -13.16
C ASN A 148 7.54 11.00 -13.42
N ALA A 149 7.44 11.70 -14.53
CA ALA A 149 8.43 12.68 -14.95
C ALA A 149 8.36 13.98 -14.13
N THR A 150 7.14 14.47 -13.89
CA THR A 150 6.93 15.76 -13.23
C THR A 150 6.69 15.64 -11.73
N GLY A 151 6.22 14.47 -11.25
CA GLY A 151 5.78 14.26 -9.87
C GLY A 151 4.42 14.91 -9.59
N GLU A 152 3.71 15.35 -10.61
CA GLU A 152 2.39 15.95 -10.48
C GLU A 152 1.34 14.89 -10.11
N ILE A 153 0.52 15.20 -9.12
CA ILE A 153 -0.64 14.40 -8.75
C ILE A 153 -1.76 14.73 -9.72
N LEU A 154 -2.14 13.73 -10.53
CA LEU A 154 -3.18 13.87 -11.56
C LEU A 154 -4.58 13.50 -11.06
N ALA A 155 -4.67 12.58 -10.08
CA ALA A 155 -5.92 12.26 -9.40
C ALA A 155 -5.66 11.91 -7.93
N TYR A 156 -6.58 12.36 -7.06
CA TYR A 156 -6.51 12.22 -5.60
C TYR A 156 -7.89 11.84 -5.06
N ALA A 157 -8.24 10.56 -5.09
CA ALA A 157 -9.49 10.02 -4.54
C ALA A 157 -9.24 9.48 -3.13
N ALA A 158 -9.47 10.31 -2.10
CA ALA A 158 -9.05 10.04 -0.73
C ALA A 158 -10.00 9.13 0.06
N ASN A 159 -11.29 9.21 -0.23
CA ASN A 159 -12.33 8.34 0.31
C ASN A 159 -13.54 8.42 -0.60
N GLN A 160 -14.12 7.30 -0.97
CA GLN A 160 -15.23 7.24 -1.90
C GLN A 160 -16.36 6.29 -1.45
N GLY A 161 -16.27 5.73 -0.26
CA GLY A 161 -17.32 4.85 0.23
C GLY A 161 -18.62 5.59 0.59
N ILE A 162 -19.71 5.35 -0.13
CA ILE A 162 -21.05 5.86 0.24
C ILE A 162 -21.48 5.31 1.61
N THR A 163 -20.98 4.12 1.95
CA THR A 163 -21.23 3.40 3.21
C THR A 163 -20.14 3.64 4.25
N SER A 164 -19.18 4.53 3.97
CA SER A 164 -18.08 4.82 4.89
C SER A 164 -18.57 5.34 6.23
N SER A 165 -18.07 4.78 7.31
CA SER A 165 -18.27 5.30 8.67
C SER A 165 -17.38 6.52 8.97
N ALA A 166 -16.41 6.82 8.11
CA ALA A 166 -15.42 7.89 8.29
C ALA A 166 -15.22 8.72 7.00
N PRO A 167 -16.27 9.37 6.44
CA PRO A 167 -16.23 10.03 5.13
C PRO A 167 -15.28 11.21 5.04
N HIS A 168 -14.78 11.71 6.18
CA HIS A 168 -13.84 12.83 6.24
C HIS A 168 -12.38 12.42 6.39
N VAL A 169 -12.11 11.12 6.54
CA VAL A 169 -10.73 10.61 6.62
C VAL A 169 -10.08 10.69 5.24
N ASP A 170 -8.88 11.24 5.20
CA ASP A 170 -8.04 11.24 4.01
C ASP A 170 -7.31 9.90 3.90
N GLY A 171 -7.86 8.96 3.13
CA GLY A 171 -7.30 7.62 2.94
C GLY A 171 -5.96 7.58 2.22
N ILE A 172 -5.57 8.68 1.56
CA ILE A 172 -4.25 8.79 0.94
C ILE A 172 -3.18 9.12 1.98
N ARG A 173 -3.56 9.81 3.06
CA ARG A 173 -2.66 10.20 4.15
C ARG A 173 -2.81 9.34 5.41
N ALA A 174 -3.84 8.52 5.50
CA ALA A 174 -4.05 7.64 6.64
C ALA A 174 -2.99 6.53 6.67
N PRO A 175 -2.22 6.35 7.77
CA PRO A 175 -1.27 5.25 7.90
C PRO A 175 -2.00 3.91 7.97
N ARG A 176 -1.52 2.92 7.20
CA ARG A 176 -2.07 1.56 7.09
C ARG A 176 -0.95 0.55 6.89
N GLN A 177 -1.13 -0.67 7.38
CA GLN A 177 -0.12 -1.72 7.21
C GLN A 177 0.16 -1.98 5.73
N ALA A 178 1.44 -1.84 5.36
CA ALA A 178 1.90 -1.91 3.98
C ALA A 178 1.73 -3.31 3.35
N GLY A 179 1.77 -4.38 4.15
CA GLY A 179 1.80 -5.73 3.63
C GLY A 179 2.96 -5.96 2.66
N SER A 180 2.78 -6.83 1.71
CA SER A 180 3.82 -7.20 0.74
C SER A 180 4.26 -6.09 -0.22
N THR A 181 3.71 -4.86 -0.12
CA THR A 181 4.14 -3.74 -0.99
C THR A 181 5.54 -3.24 -0.70
N LEU A 182 6.13 -3.55 0.46
CA LEU A 182 7.50 -3.18 0.81
C LEU A 182 8.57 -4.13 0.23
N LYS A 183 8.21 -5.35 -0.17
CA LYS A 183 9.15 -6.37 -0.67
C LYS A 183 10.03 -5.92 -1.83
N PRO A 184 9.56 -5.14 -2.83
CA PRO A 184 10.41 -4.65 -3.92
C PRO A 184 11.60 -3.83 -3.43
N PHE A 185 11.43 -3.03 -2.38
CA PHE A 185 12.49 -2.21 -1.81
C PHE A 185 13.49 -3.02 -1.00
N LEU A 186 13.02 -4.07 -0.32
CA LEU A 186 13.86 -5.02 0.40
C LEU A 186 14.78 -5.79 -0.56
N TYR A 187 14.21 -6.42 -1.57
CA TYR A 187 14.99 -7.14 -2.56
C TYR A 187 15.88 -6.21 -3.39
N GLY A 188 15.39 -5.00 -3.69
CA GLY A 188 16.20 -3.97 -4.34
C GLY A 188 17.44 -3.58 -3.53
N LEU A 189 17.31 -3.47 -2.21
CA LEU A 189 18.43 -3.21 -1.31
C LEU A 189 19.44 -4.37 -1.29
N ALA A 190 18.95 -5.63 -1.26
CA ALA A 190 19.81 -6.80 -1.30
C ALA A 190 20.58 -6.92 -2.63
N ILE A 191 19.96 -6.58 -3.76
CA ILE A 191 20.60 -6.54 -5.08
C ILE A 191 21.63 -5.42 -5.14
N GLU A 192 21.30 -4.22 -4.68
CA GLU A 192 22.20 -3.06 -4.65
C GLU A 192 23.46 -3.35 -3.82
N LYS A 193 23.30 -3.98 -2.66
CA LYS A 193 24.40 -4.42 -1.80
C LYS A 193 25.18 -5.61 -2.36
N ARG A 194 24.78 -6.16 -3.51
CA ARG A 194 25.36 -7.37 -4.15
C ARG A 194 25.30 -8.62 -3.25
N PHE A 195 24.38 -8.67 -2.32
CA PHE A 195 24.14 -9.86 -1.51
C PHE A 195 23.37 -10.92 -2.29
N LEU A 196 22.47 -10.47 -3.16
CA LEU A 196 21.61 -11.33 -3.97
C LEU A 196 21.56 -10.81 -5.42
N THR A 197 21.23 -11.72 -6.33
CA THR A 197 20.87 -11.43 -7.72
C THR A 197 19.45 -11.92 -8.00
N ALA A 198 18.85 -11.55 -9.12
CA ALA A 198 17.55 -12.06 -9.52
C ALA A 198 17.48 -13.60 -9.63
N ALA A 199 18.62 -14.24 -9.88
CA ALA A 199 18.76 -15.68 -9.99
C ALA A 199 19.25 -16.40 -8.72
N SER A 200 19.55 -15.66 -7.65
CA SER A 200 19.97 -16.25 -6.36
C SER A 200 18.88 -17.13 -5.79
N ILE A 201 19.24 -18.33 -5.34
CA ILE A 201 18.31 -19.26 -4.73
C ILE A 201 18.08 -18.90 -3.26
N LEU A 202 16.83 -18.79 -2.90
CA LEU A 202 16.32 -18.55 -1.55
C LEU A 202 15.52 -19.77 -1.10
N GLU A 203 15.61 -20.09 0.18
CA GLU A 203 14.88 -21.20 0.78
C GLU A 203 13.50 -20.75 1.24
N ASP A 204 12.46 -21.31 0.66
CA ASP A 204 11.07 -21.15 1.11
C ASP A 204 10.67 -22.39 1.93
N ALA A 205 11.11 -22.45 3.18
CA ALA A 205 10.89 -23.54 4.11
C ALA A 205 10.63 -22.98 5.51
N PRO A 206 9.99 -23.73 6.42
CA PRO A 206 9.66 -23.29 7.78
C PRO A 206 10.84 -22.57 8.44
N LEU A 207 10.55 -21.44 9.05
CA LEU A 207 11.53 -20.56 9.68
C LEU A 207 11.07 -20.17 11.07
N GLN A 208 11.97 -20.25 12.05
CA GLN A 208 11.74 -19.83 13.41
C GLN A 208 12.86 -18.89 13.83
N ILE A 209 12.52 -17.74 14.34
CA ILE A 209 13.48 -16.70 14.72
C ILE A 209 13.26 -16.34 16.19
N PRO A 210 14.24 -16.50 17.07
CA PRO A 210 14.17 -15.98 18.43
C PRO A 210 13.95 -14.47 18.42
N ALA A 211 12.98 -13.98 19.20
CA ALA A 211 12.67 -12.57 19.39
C ALA A 211 12.47 -12.29 20.87
N GLU A 212 12.56 -11.03 21.29
CA GLU A 212 12.46 -10.65 22.71
C GLU A 212 11.15 -11.11 23.40
N GLY A 213 10.06 -11.26 22.65
CA GLY A 213 8.75 -11.74 23.14
C GLY A 213 8.48 -13.22 22.93
N GLY A 214 9.47 -14.03 22.50
CA GLY A 214 9.28 -15.45 22.21
C GLY A 214 9.84 -15.86 20.84
N LEU A 215 9.11 -16.71 20.12
CA LEU A 215 9.53 -17.23 18.82
C LEU A 215 8.68 -16.59 17.71
N TYR A 216 9.32 -15.88 16.79
CA TYR A 216 8.66 -15.40 15.58
C TYR A 216 8.67 -16.50 14.51
N VAL A 217 7.47 -16.94 14.12
CA VAL A 217 7.27 -18.00 13.12
C VAL A 217 6.49 -17.41 11.94
N PRO A 218 7.16 -16.92 10.90
CA PRO A 218 6.49 -16.44 9.71
C PRO A 218 5.91 -17.59 8.89
N GLU A 219 4.74 -17.36 8.27
CA GLU A 219 4.07 -18.30 7.38
C GLU A 219 3.85 -17.66 5.99
N ASN A 220 3.78 -18.48 4.94
CA ASN A 220 3.25 -18.07 3.65
C ASN A 220 1.73 -17.90 3.73
N TYR A 221 1.15 -17.16 2.78
CA TYR A 221 -0.29 -16.86 2.78
C TYR A 221 -1.16 -18.11 2.67
N ASP A 222 -0.74 -19.08 1.86
CA ASP A 222 -1.38 -20.38 1.65
C ASP A 222 -0.92 -21.47 2.62
N ARG A 223 0.06 -21.14 3.49
CA ARG A 223 0.73 -22.06 4.43
C ARG A 223 1.49 -23.20 3.75
N GLU A 224 1.74 -23.08 2.46
CA GLU A 224 2.56 -24.03 1.70
C GLU A 224 3.98 -23.48 1.54
N PHE A 225 4.93 -24.36 1.28
CA PHE A 225 6.33 -24.02 1.07
C PHE A 225 6.79 -24.61 -0.26
N LEU A 226 7.43 -23.80 -1.08
CA LEU A 226 7.92 -24.19 -2.40
C LEU A 226 9.34 -24.79 -2.37
N GLY A 227 10.02 -24.75 -1.21
CA GLY A 227 11.43 -25.13 -1.12
C GLY A 227 12.36 -24.09 -1.76
N PRO A 228 13.43 -24.51 -2.42
CA PRO A 228 14.34 -23.60 -3.10
C PRO A 228 13.67 -22.88 -4.27
N VAL A 229 13.73 -21.55 -4.30
CA VAL A 229 13.19 -20.70 -5.37
C VAL A 229 14.16 -19.58 -5.71
N SER A 230 14.15 -19.07 -6.93
CA SER A 230 14.92 -17.87 -7.25
C SER A 230 14.34 -16.62 -6.59
N LEU A 231 15.16 -15.58 -6.42
CA LEU A 231 14.70 -14.27 -5.95
C LEU A 231 13.59 -13.72 -6.88
N ARG A 232 13.70 -13.93 -8.20
CA ARG A 232 12.64 -13.55 -9.15
C ARG A 232 11.30 -14.18 -8.77
N THR A 233 11.27 -15.48 -8.59
CA THR A 233 10.07 -16.22 -8.18
C THR A 233 9.61 -15.78 -6.80
N ALA A 234 10.50 -15.63 -5.83
CA ALA A 234 10.17 -15.18 -4.48
C ALA A 234 9.46 -13.81 -4.45
N LEU A 235 9.94 -12.83 -5.24
CA LEU A 235 9.34 -11.50 -5.30
C LEU A 235 8.05 -11.50 -6.13
N SER A 236 8.03 -12.16 -7.29
CA SER A 236 6.86 -12.17 -8.19
C SER A 236 5.68 -12.94 -7.58
N ALA A 237 5.94 -14.08 -6.94
CA ALA A 237 4.97 -14.88 -6.19
C ALA A 237 4.66 -14.29 -4.81
N SER A 238 5.40 -13.26 -4.38
CA SER A 238 5.20 -12.60 -3.09
C SER A 238 5.40 -13.49 -1.86
N LEU A 239 6.28 -14.49 -1.93
CA LEU A 239 6.56 -15.42 -0.84
C LEU A 239 7.04 -14.68 0.42
N ASN A 240 6.65 -15.17 1.58
CA ASN A 240 6.93 -14.52 2.86
C ASN A 240 8.29 -14.95 3.43
N ILE A 241 8.55 -16.25 3.46
CA ILE A 241 9.77 -16.77 4.09
C ILE A 241 11.04 -16.27 3.40
N PRO A 242 11.15 -16.28 2.06
CA PRO A 242 12.29 -15.70 1.37
C PRO A 242 12.51 -14.21 1.66
N ALA A 243 11.42 -13.44 1.84
CA ALA A 243 11.50 -12.03 2.21
C ALA A 243 12.07 -11.85 3.62
N VAL A 244 11.62 -12.63 4.60
CA VAL A 244 12.16 -12.60 5.98
C VAL A 244 13.64 -12.99 5.98
N ARG A 245 14.03 -14.05 5.26
CA ARG A 245 15.45 -14.44 5.10
C ARG A 245 16.29 -13.34 4.47
N THR A 246 15.73 -12.62 3.49
CA THR A 246 16.39 -11.46 2.88
C THR A 246 16.56 -10.33 3.87
N LEU A 247 15.57 -10.06 4.73
CA LEU A 247 15.69 -9.04 5.78
C LEU A 247 16.75 -9.42 6.83
N MET A 248 16.86 -10.69 7.18
CA MET A 248 17.96 -11.16 8.05
C MET A 248 19.34 -10.92 7.42
N LEU A 249 19.45 -10.97 6.09
CA LEU A 249 20.69 -10.74 5.38
C LEU A 249 21.05 -9.24 5.30
N VAL A 250 20.07 -8.36 5.01
CA VAL A 250 20.31 -6.92 4.83
C VAL A 250 20.21 -6.12 6.13
N THR A 251 19.64 -6.68 7.17
CA THR A 251 19.27 -6.19 8.50
C THR A 251 18.05 -5.26 8.52
N PRO A 252 17.26 -5.28 9.62
CA PRO A 252 16.13 -4.36 9.80
C PRO A 252 16.53 -2.89 9.75
N GLU A 253 17.66 -2.52 10.35
CA GLU A 253 18.17 -1.13 10.42
C GLU A 253 18.42 -0.57 9.02
N ALA A 254 19.17 -1.31 8.19
CA ALA A 254 19.47 -0.87 6.83
C ALA A 254 18.19 -0.79 5.97
N PHE A 255 17.19 -1.62 6.25
CA PHE A 255 15.93 -1.57 5.52
C PHE A 255 15.05 -0.40 5.97
N VAL A 256 14.94 -0.10 7.26
CA VAL A 256 14.25 1.09 7.78
C VAL A 256 14.88 2.37 7.23
N GLU A 257 16.23 2.46 7.23
CA GLU A 257 16.95 3.58 6.64
C GLU A 257 16.60 3.76 5.15
N ARG A 258 16.56 2.68 4.38
CA ARG A 258 16.15 2.70 2.98
C ARG A 258 14.71 3.19 2.81
N LEU A 259 13.76 2.73 3.61
CA LEU A 259 12.37 3.15 3.53
C LEU A 259 12.20 4.63 3.88
N ARG A 260 12.91 5.12 4.89
CA ARG A 260 12.96 6.56 5.23
C ARG A 260 13.55 7.40 4.09
N ALA A 261 14.63 6.94 3.45
CA ALA A 261 15.21 7.61 2.29
C ALA A 261 14.25 7.66 1.09
N LEU A 262 13.32 6.71 0.97
CA LEU A 262 12.24 6.70 -0.02
C LEU A 262 11.06 7.62 0.36
N GLY A 263 11.16 8.36 1.48
CA GLY A 263 10.16 9.33 1.94
C GLY A 263 9.03 8.72 2.78
N MET A 264 9.24 7.53 3.38
CA MET A 264 8.29 6.93 4.32
C MET A 264 8.50 7.53 5.72
N GLU A 265 7.97 8.74 5.92
CA GLU A 265 8.09 9.49 7.19
C GLU A 265 7.25 8.86 8.30
N SER A 266 6.25 8.05 7.95
CA SER A 266 5.44 7.29 8.90
C SER A 266 6.24 6.22 9.67
N LEU A 267 7.42 5.83 9.20
CA LEU A 267 8.33 4.95 9.95
C LEU A 267 9.15 5.76 10.97
N ASP A 268 8.53 6.16 12.07
CA ASP A 268 9.10 7.01 13.11
C ASP A 268 9.81 6.26 14.26
N ARG A 269 9.68 4.92 14.30
CA ARG A 269 10.26 4.05 15.34
C ARG A 269 11.59 3.46 14.92
N GLU A 270 12.40 3.05 15.89
CA GLU A 270 13.64 2.33 15.66
C GLU A 270 13.40 0.96 15.03
N ALA A 271 14.42 0.39 14.39
CA ALA A 271 14.31 -0.84 13.64
C ALA A 271 13.86 -2.05 14.49
N ASP A 272 14.29 -2.12 15.73
CA ASP A 272 13.93 -3.17 16.70
C ASP A 272 12.42 -3.23 16.96
N TYR A 273 11.73 -2.08 16.94
CA TYR A 273 10.28 -2.02 17.07
C TYR A 273 9.56 -2.78 15.95
N TYR A 274 10.06 -2.69 14.71
CA TYR A 274 9.47 -3.38 13.56
C TYR A 274 9.93 -4.84 13.46
N GLY A 275 11.16 -5.12 13.86
CA GLY A 275 11.75 -6.44 13.82
C GLY A 275 11.67 -7.10 12.43
N TYR A 276 11.71 -8.43 12.38
CA TYR A 276 11.68 -9.18 11.13
C TYR A 276 10.32 -9.19 10.41
N SER A 277 9.23 -8.84 11.12
CA SER A 277 7.91 -8.71 10.52
C SER A 277 7.83 -7.56 9.50
N LEU A 278 8.78 -6.61 9.53
CA LEU A 278 8.92 -5.54 8.55
C LEU A 278 9.07 -6.07 7.11
N ALA A 279 9.69 -7.24 6.92
CA ALA A 279 9.79 -7.90 5.60
C ALA A 279 8.40 -8.20 5.00
N LEU A 280 7.40 -8.37 5.85
CA LEU A 280 6.02 -8.66 5.48
C LEU A 280 5.12 -7.42 5.51
N GLY A 281 5.71 -6.24 5.78
CA GLY A 281 5.02 -4.96 5.79
C GLY A 281 4.13 -4.74 7.01
N SER A 282 4.60 -5.14 8.20
CA SER A 282 3.93 -4.83 9.47
C SER A 282 3.93 -3.35 9.84
N ALA A 283 4.77 -2.56 9.18
CA ALA A 283 4.81 -1.11 9.37
C ALA A 283 3.60 -0.43 8.70
N ASP A 284 3.10 0.61 9.35
CA ASP A 284 2.08 1.48 8.81
C ASP A 284 2.72 2.53 7.89
N VAL A 285 2.18 2.65 6.68
CA VAL A 285 2.60 3.64 5.67
C VAL A 285 1.37 4.29 5.04
N THR A 286 1.55 5.45 4.45
CA THR A 286 0.48 6.11 3.71
C THR A 286 0.48 5.70 2.23
N LEU A 287 -0.67 5.76 1.57
CA LEU A 287 -0.75 5.55 0.12
C LEU A 287 0.12 6.58 -0.64
N TYR A 288 0.21 7.81 -0.12
CA TYR A 288 1.06 8.86 -0.67
C TYR A 288 2.54 8.45 -0.69
N GLU A 289 3.05 7.96 0.43
CA GLU A 289 4.44 7.51 0.57
C GLU A 289 4.73 6.30 -0.33
N LEU A 290 3.81 5.30 -0.33
CA LEU A 290 3.95 4.13 -1.20
C LEU A 290 4.00 4.51 -2.67
N VAL A 291 3.06 5.33 -3.16
CA VAL A 291 3.03 5.76 -4.55
C VAL A 291 4.31 6.50 -4.93
N ASN A 292 4.82 7.37 -4.05
CA ASN A 292 6.07 8.07 -4.31
C ASN A 292 7.29 7.15 -4.32
N ALA A 293 7.33 6.14 -3.44
CA ALA A 293 8.38 5.13 -3.46
C ALA A 293 8.35 4.29 -4.74
N TYR A 294 7.17 3.91 -5.24
CA TYR A 294 7.04 3.22 -6.53
C TYR A 294 7.37 4.12 -7.72
N ARG A 295 7.02 5.41 -7.66
CA ARG A 295 7.49 6.40 -8.62
C ARG A 295 9.02 6.48 -8.63
N THR A 296 9.66 6.36 -7.47
CA THR A 296 11.12 6.32 -7.38
C THR A 296 11.70 5.11 -8.13
N LEU A 297 11.08 3.93 -8.07
CA LEU A 297 11.45 2.78 -8.93
C LEU A 297 11.28 3.12 -10.42
N ALA A 298 10.12 3.69 -10.80
CA ALA A 298 9.83 4.10 -12.17
C ALA A 298 10.84 5.13 -12.71
N SER A 299 11.35 5.99 -11.83
CA SER A 299 12.32 7.05 -12.13
C SER A 299 13.78 6.57 -12.00
N GLY A 300 14.03 5.25 -12.02
CA GLY A 300 15.37 4.68 -11.95
C GLY A 300 16.09 4.97 -10.62
N GLY A 301 15.39 4.94 -9.51
CA GLY A 301 15.94 5.10 -8.16
C GLY A 301 16.06 6.55 -7.70
N ARG A 302 15.45 7.51 -8.40
CA ARG A 302 15.48 8.94 -8.03
C ARG A 302 14.20 9.36 -7.34
N TRP A 303 14.31 9.82 -6.12
CA TRP A 303 13.21 10.33 -5.31
C TRP A 303 13.04 11.84 -5.46
N GLY A 304 11.81 12.33 -5.43
CA GLY A 304 11.44 13.73 -5.36
C GLY A 304 10.03 13.87 -4.81
N ARG A 305 9.68 15.04 -4.26
CA ARG A 305 8.35 15.27 -3.71
C ARG A 305 7.27 15.23 -4.79
N LEU A 306 6.09 14.77 -4.41
CA LEU A 306 4.91 14.89 -5.26
C LEU A 306 4.36 16.32 -5.19
N LYS A 307 3.79 16.76 -6.31
CA LYS A 307 3.25 18.11 -6.47
C LYS A 307 1.73 18.04 -6.65
N ILE A 308 1.03 18.91 -5.98
CA ILE A 308 -0.41 19.11 -6.15
C ILE A 308 -0.77 20.54 -6.48
N ASP A 309 0.12 21.49 -6.17
CA ASP A 309 0.00 22.90 -6.55
C ASP A 309 0.61 23.11 -7.95
N ALA A 310 -0.16 23.70 -8.86
CA ALA A 310 0.27 23.97 -10.24
C ALA A 310 1.34 25.06 -10.34
N GLY A 311 1.51 25.91 -9.32
CA GLY A 311 2.51 26.99 -9.26
C GLY A 311 3.89 26.56 -8.73
N GLY A 312 4.04 25.33 -8.25
CA GLY A 312 5.26 24.84 -7.63
C GLY A 312 6.42 24.64 -8.63
N ALA A 313 7.63 25.12 -8.28
CA ALA A 313 8.83 24.86 -9.05
C ALA A 313 9.13 23.36 -9.17
N ALA A 314 9.80 22.95 -10.26
CA ALA A 314 10.31 21.58 -10.39
C ALA A 314 11.35 21.34 -9.30
N GLU A 315 11.09 20.38 -8.40
CA GLU A 315 12.07 19.99 -7.39
C GLU A 315 13.19 19.13 -8.00
N ASN A 316 14.41 19.31 -7.48
CA ASN A 316 15.52 18.44 -7.82
C ASN A 316 15.28 17.05 -7.22
N THR A 317 15.31 16.03 -8.06
CA THR A 317 15.26 14.65 -7.59
C THR A 317 16.63 14.21 -7.07
N VAL A 318 16.65 13.40 -6.00
CA VAL A 318 17.88 12.84 -5.40
C VAL A 318 17.98 11.33 -5.63
N PRO A 319 19.17 10.78 -5.88
CA PRO A 319 19.34 9.34 -6.00
C PRO A 319 19.25 8.71 -4.61
N VAL A 320 18.31 7.78 -4.42
CA VAL A 320 18.09 7.06 -3.16
C VAL A 320 18.19 5.54 -3.32
N MET A 321 18.25 5.07 -4.56
CA MET A 321 18.41 3.66 -4.91
C MET A 321 19.29 3.54 -6.15
N ASP A 322 20.12 2.49 -6.23
CA ASP A 322 20.91 2.22 -7.43
C ASP A 322 19.98 1.98 -8.64
N ARG A 323 20.23 2.71 -9.72
CA ARG A 323 19.44 2.61 -10.96
C ARG A 323 19.42 1.20 -11.53
N ARG A 324 20.51 0.44 -11.37
CA ARG A 324 20.63 -0.94 -11.84
C ARG A 324 19.72 -1.87 -11.01
N ALA A 325 19.70 -1.70 -9.69
CA ALA A 325 18.81 -2.45 -8.81
C ALA A 325 17.34 -2.11 -9.11
N ALA A 326 17.00 -0.83 -9.31
CA ALA A 326 15.66 -0.40 -9.70
C ALA A 326 15.20 -1.05 -11.02
N LEU A 327 16.10 -1.15 -12.03
CA LEU A 327 15.80 -1.81 -13.30
C LEU A 327 15.52 -3.31 -13.11
N ILE A 328 16.37 -4.01 -12.33
CA ILE A 328 16.19 -5.45 -12.07
C ILE A 328 14.87 -5.70 -11.34
N VAL A 329 14.57 -4.92 -10.30
CA VAL A 329 13.27 -5.00 -9.58
C VAL A 329 12.10 -4.73 -10.53
N SER A 330 12.18 -3.71 -11.38
CA SER A 330 11.15 -3.40 -12.39
C SER A 330 10.93 -4.55 -13.36
N SER A 331 12.03 -5.21 -13.80
CA SER A 331 11.96 -6.41 -14.65
C SER A 331 11.21 -7.56 -13.95
N ILE A 332 11.48 -7.80 -12.66
CA ILE A 332 10.78 -8.84 -11.89
C ILE A 332 9.31 -8.50 -11.71
N LEU A 333 8.99 -7.25 -11.34
CA LEU A 333 7.61 -6.80 -11.13
C LEU A 333 6.78 -6.73 -12.42
N SER A 334 7.40 -6.69 -13.59
CA SER A 334 6.71 -6.72 -14.89
C SER A 334 6.54 -8.12 -15.46
N ASP A 335 7.15 -9.13 -14.86
CA ASP A 335 7.16 -10.51 -15.37
C ASP A 335 5.83 -11.21 -15.07
N ARG A 336 5.01 -11.39 -16.12
CA ARG A 336 3.70 -12.05 -16.03
C ARG A 336 3.83 -13.56 -15.82
N GLU A 337 4.84 -14.17 -16.44
CA GLU A 337 5.06 -15.62 -16.37
C GLU A 337 5.49 -16.00 -14.95
N ALA A 338 6.45 -15.27 -14.37
CA ALA A 338 6.88 -15.51 -13.00
C ALA A 338 5.76 -15.32 -11.97
N ARG A 339 4.77 -14.43 -12.24
CA ARG A 339 3.59 -14.27 -11.38
C ARG A 339 2.53 -15.34 -11.57
N SER A 340 2.49 -16.00 -12.72
CA SER A 340 1.40 -16.91 -13.09
C SER A 340 1.27 -18.11 -12.17
N ALA A 341 2.36 -18.57 -11.58
CA ALA A 341 2.36 -19.69 -10.62
C ALA A 341 1.47 -19.43 -9.40
N THR A 342 1.39 -18.16 -8.94
CA THR A 342 0.58 -17.78 -7.76
C THR A 342 -0.77 -17.18 -8.14
N PHE A 343 -0.83 -16.39 -9.23
CA PHE A 343 -2.00 -15.57 -9.56
C PHE A 343 -2.73 -15.99 -10.84
N GLY A 344 -2.25 -17.01 -11.54
CA GLY A 344 -2.74 -17.40 -12.85
C GLY A 344 -2.29 -16.43 -13.97
N LEU A 345 -2.44 -16.85 -15.22
CA LEU A 345 -2.05 -16.04 -16.40
C LEU A 345 -3.02 -14.88 -16.66
N GLU A 346 -4.32 -15.14 -16.48
CA GLU A 346 -5.37 -14.14 -16.61
C GLU A 346 -5.77 -13.61 -15.22
N ASN A 347 -5.26 -12.43 -14.88
CA ASN A 347 -5.52 -11.79 -13.60
C ASN A 347 -5.57 -10.26 -13.76
N PRO A 348 -6.09 -9.50 -12.79
CA PRO A 348 -6.19 -8.03 -12.86
C PRO A 348 -4.85 -7.28 -12.95
N LEU A 349 -3.71 -7.97 -12.87
CA LEU A 349 -2.39 -7.34 -13.06
C LEU A 349 -1.86 -7.48 -14.49
N ALA A 350 -2.59 -8.16 -15.37
CA ALA A 350 -2.19 -8.42 -16.75
C ALA A 350 -2.64 -7.26 -17.67
N THR A 351 -1.71 -6.36 -17.98
CA THR A 351 -1.92 -5.25 -18.93
C THR A 351 -1.45 -5.62 -20.35
N ARG A 352 -1.96 -4.93 -21.37
CA ARG A 352 -1.52 -5.12 -22.78
C ARG A 352 -0.27 -4.30 -23.14
N TYR A 353 0.23 -3.53 -22.22
CA TYR A 353 1.40 -2.66 -22.33
C TYR A 353 2.30 -2.89 -21.11
N TRP A 354 3.53 -2.42 -21.15
CA TRP A 354 4.46 -2.66 -20.06
C TRP A 354 4.04 -1.96 -18.77
N THR A 355 3.97 -2.73 -17.70
CA THR A 355 3.76 -2.24 -16.33
C THR A 355 4.52 -3.11 -15.33
N ALA A 356 4.98 -2.51 -14.26
CA ALA A 356 5.52 -3.18 -13.08
C ALA A 356 4.55 -2.95 -11.91
N VAL A 357 4.12 -4.02 -11.24
CA VAL A 357 3.05 -3.93 -10.24
C VAL A 357 3.25 -4.91 -9.09
N LYS A 358 2.82 -4.50 -7.90
CA LYS A 358 2.83 -5.32 -6.69
C LYS A 358 1.55 -5.15 -5.90
N THR A 359 0.98 -6.25 -5.47
CA THR A 359 -0.13 -6.28 -4.51
C THR A 359 0.39 -6.43 -3.09
N GLY A 360 -0.39 -5.96 -2.13
CA GLY A 360 -0.20 -6.17 -0.71
C GLY A 360 -1.51 -6.54 -0.04
N THR A 361 -1.43 -7.39 0.95
CA THR A 361 -2.53 -7.72 1.86
C THR A 361 -1.95 -7.72 3.26
N SER A 362 -2.52 -6.94 4.17
CA SER A 362 -2.09 -6.93 5.57
C SER A 362 -2.66 -8.13 6.33
N LYS A 363 -2.19 -8.31 7.56
CA LYS A 363 -2.69 -9.36 8.44
C LYS A 363 -4.22 -9.24 8.59
N ASP A 364 -4.90 -10.38 8.59
CA ASP A 364 -6.35 -10.50 8.71
C ASP A 364 -7.15 -9.78 7.59
N MET A 365 -6.53 -9.53 6.43
CA MET A 365 -7.16 -8.87 5.28
C MET A 365 -7.75 -7.49 5.62
N ARG A 366 -7.09 -6.70 6.48
CA ARG A 366 -7.57 -5.36 6.88
C ARG A 366 -7.28 -4.31 5.85
N ASP A 367 -6.11 -4.41 5.19
CA ASP A 367 -5.64 -3.48 4.17
C ASP A 367 -5.27 -4.24 2.90
N ASN A 368 -5.81 -3.82 1.79
CA ASN A 368 -5.52 -4.38 0.48
C ASN A 368 -4.96 -3.29 -0.43
N TRP A 369 -3.83 -3.59 -1.03
CA TRP A 369 -3.09 -2.68 -1.86
C TRP A 369 -2.85 -3.22 -3.27
N CYS A 370 -2.86 -2.32 -4.24
CA CYS A 370 -2.26 -2.54 -5.54
C CYS A 370 -1.52 -1.27 -5.95
N VAL A 371 -0.20 -1.37 -6.07
CA VAL A 371 0.63 -0.24 -6.48
C VAL A 371 1.50 -0.67 -7.66
N GLY A 372 1.49 0.11 -8.72
CA GLY A 372 2.26 -0.21 -9.90
C GLY A 372 2.44 1.00 -10.80
N TYR A 373 3.35 0.87 -11.75
CA TYR A 373 3.74 1.94 -12.65
C TYR A 373 3.95 1.45 -14.08
N SER A 374 3.81 2.38 -14.98
CA SER A 374 4.20 2.28 -16.39
C SER A 374 5.42 3.19 -16.63
N GLU A 375 5.81 3.35 -17.87
CA GLU A 375 6.81 4.35 -18.26
C GLU A 375 6.46 5.76 -17.76
N ARG A 376 5.16 6.13 -17.83
CA ARG A 376 4.71 7.50 -17.58
C ARG A 376 3.99 7.71 -16.24
N TYR A 377 3.23 6.75 -15.77
CA TYR A 377 2.35 6.93 -14.62
C TYR A 377 2.63 5.94 -13.50
N THR A 378 2.49 6.40 -12.27
CA THR A 378 2.42 5.54 -11.08
C THR A 378 1.02 5.65 -10.48
N VAL A 379 0.40 4.52 -10.23
CA VAL A 379 -0.94 4.40 -9.66
C VAL A 379 -0.90 3.53 -8.41
N GLY A 380 -1.48 4.03 -7.34
CA GLY A 380 -1.70 3.25 -6.12
C GLY A 380 -3.18 3.24 -5.75
N VAL A 381 -3.64 2.10 -5.29
CA VAL A 381 -5.00 1.88 -4.78
C VAL A 381 -4.93 1.16 -3.45
N TRP A 382 -5.70 1.64 -2.50
CA TRP A 382 -5.99 0.99 -1.23
C TRP A 382 -7.49 0.71 -1.10
N VAL A 383 -7.83 -0.44 -0.53
CA VAL A 383 -9.21 -0.85 -0.20
C VAL A 383 -9.20 -1.47 1.19
N GLY A 384 -10.14 -1.08 2.04
CA GLY A 384 -10.21 -1.55 3.42
C GLY A 384 -11.37 -0.94 4.19
N ASN A 385 -11.18 -0.87 5.52
CA ASN A 385 -12.09 -0.18 6.43
C ASN A 385 -11.30 0.78 7.34
N PHE A 386 -11.68 2.05 7.41
CA PHE A 386 -10.97 3.01 8.27
C PHE A 386 -10.94 2.63 9.76
N PRO A 387 -11.98 2.03 10.33
CA PRO A 387 -11.92 1.50 11.69
C PRO A 387 -10.98 0.30 11.89
N GLY A 388 -10.42 -0.27 10.81
CA GLY A 388 -9.53 -1.42 10.86
C GLY A 388 -10.22 -2.78 10.97
N GLU A 389 -11.51 -2.84 10.66
CA GLU A 389 -12.26 -4.10 10.62
C GLU A 389 -11.75 -5.00 9.47
N PRO A 390 -11.62 -6.33 9.68
CA PRO A 390 -11.19 -7.25 8.63
C PRO A 390 -12.23 -7.36 7.51
N MET A 391 -11.75 -7.45 6.28
CA MET A 391 -12.57 -7.78 5.11
C MET A 391 -12.74 -9.30 4.98
N TRP A 392 -13.82 -9.76 4.35
CA TRP A 392 -14.14 -11.16 4.24
C TRP A 392 -13.69 -11.74 2.90
N ASN A 393 -12.60 -12.50 2.92
CA ASN A 393 -12.03 -13.16 1.75
C ASN A 393 -11.73 -12.17 0.60
N VAL A 394 -11.14 -11.02 0.93
CA VAL A 394 -10.70 -9.99 -0.02
C VAL A 394 -9.20 -9.78 0.13
N SER A 395 -8.47 -9.98 -0.96
CA SER A 395 -7.03 -9.75 -1.05
C SER A 395 -6.72 -8.55 -1.93
N GLY A 396 -5.46 -8.13 -1.99
CA GLY A 396 -5.02 -7.08 -2.92
C GLY A 396 -5.40 -7.37 -4.38
N MET A 397 -5.49 -8.66 -4.77
CA MET A 397 -5.90 -9.09 -6.11
C MET A 397 -7.39 -8.87 -6.39
N SER A 398 -8.25 -9.16 -5.44
CA SER A 398 -9.70 -9.03 -5.60
C SER A 398 -10.25 -7.68 -5.14
N GLY A 399 -9.54 -6.97 -4.25
CA GLY A 399 -9.91 -5.67 -3.73
C GLY A 399 -9.39 -4.50 -4.56
N ALA A 400 -8.08 -4.26 -4.53
CA ALA A 400 -7.46 -3.08 -5.10
C ALA A 400 -7.05 -3.22 -6.58
N ALA A 401 -6.65 -4.41 -7.02
CA ALA A 401 -6.12 -4.61 -8.38
C ALA A 401 -7.11 -4.32 -9.51
N PRO A 402 -8.42 -4.62 -9.41
CA PRO A 402 -9.37 -4.27 -10.47
C PRO A 402 -9.46 -2.76 -10.71
N VAL A 403 -9.48 -1.95 -9.65
CA VAL A 403 -9.47 -0.48 -9.75
C VAL A 403 -8.17 0.02 -10.36
N TRP A 404 -7.03 -0.54 -9.94
CA TRP A 404 -5.74 -0.21 -10.51
C TRP A 404 -5.69 -0.49 -12.00
N LEU A 405 -6.19 -1.65 -12.45
CA LEU A 405 -6.25 -2.02 -13.86
C LEU A 405 -7.14 -1.07 -14.68
N ASP A 406 -8.32 -0.72 -14.17
CA ASP A 406 -9.23 0.21 -14.82
C ASP A 406 -8.57 1.58 -15.02
N ILE A 407 -7.91 2.12 -13.97
CA ILE A 407 -7.21 3.40 -14.04
C ILE A 407 -6.05 3.33 -15.04
N MET A 408 -5.22 2.28 -14.98
CA MET A 408 -4.10 2.12 -15.89
C MET A 408 -4.57 1.98 -17.34
N ASN A 409 -5.62 1.22 -17.61
CA ASN A 409 -6.20 1.09 -18.94
C ASN A 409 -6.77 2.43 -19.44
N HIS A 410 -7.36 3.24 -18.56
CA HIS A 410 -7.83 4.57 -18.92
C HIS A 410 -6.68 5.49 -19.33
N LEU A 411 -5.59 5.53 -18.55
CA LEU A 411 -4.41 6.33 -18.82
C LEU A 411 -3.70 5.93 -20.11
N HIS A 412 -3.71 4.64 -20.44
CA HIS A 412 -3.01 4.07 -21.59
C HIS A 412 -3.91 3.83 -22.83
N ARG A 413 -5.13 4.35 -22.84
CA ARG A 413 -6.03 4.23 -24.03
C ARG A 413 -5.39 4.75 -25.33
N ARG A 414 -4.56 5.77 -25.24
CA ARG A 414 -3.89 6.44 -26.37
C ARG A 414 -2.39 6.63 -26.17
N THR A 415 -1.85 6.19 -25.05
CA THR A 415 -0.44 6.38 -24.69
C THR A 415 0.23 5.03 -24.55
N ALA A 416 1.26 4.76 -25.34
CA ALA A 416 2.05 3.55 -25.22
C ALA A 416 2.89 3.57 -23.92
N SER A 417 3.24 2.37 -23.42
CA SER A 417 4.23 2.21 -22.34
C SER A 417 5.24 1.15 -22.75
N ARG A 418 6.51 1.47 -22.56
CA ARG A 418 7.64 0.62 -22.92
C ARG A 418 8.43 0.24 -21.68
N ALA A 419 9.07 -0.91 -21.72
CA ALA A 419 10.01 -1.32 -20.69
C ALA A 419 11.18 -0.32 -20.61
N PRO A 420 11.73 -0.08 -19.40
CA PRO A 420 12.94 0.72 -19.25
C PRO A 420 14.08 0.16 -20.10
N GLY A 421 14.82 1.04 -20.75
CA GLY A 421 16.01 0.66 -21.51
C GLY A 421 17.14 0.18 -20.60
N ALA A 422 18.09 -0.56 -21.18
CA ALA A 422 19.30 -0.99 -20.48
C ALA A 422 20.09 0.21 -19.95
N VAL A 423 20.69 0.05 -18.78
CA VAL A 423 21.53 1.07 -18.14
C VAL A 423 22.97 0.59 -18.05
N ALA A 424 23.92 1.53 -17.99
CA ALA A 424 25.35 1.20 -17.85
C ALA A 424 25.61 0.35 -16.59
N GLY A 425 26.48 -0.67 -16.70
CA GLY A 425 26.81 -1.59 -15.62
C GLY A 425 25.72 -2.66 -15.35
N ILE A 426 24.79 -2.86 -16.30
CA ILE A 426 23.90 -4.01 -16.36
C ILE A 426 24.30 -4.92 -17.51
N VAL A 427 24.33 -6.20 -17.23
CA VAL A 427 24.54 -7.26 -18.23
C VAL A 427 23.36 -8.22 -18.22
N SER A 428 23.04 -8.75 -19.40
CA SER A 428 22.01 -9.76 -19.59
C SER A 428 22.69 -11.11 -19.87
N ARG A 429 22.30 -12.15 -19.17
CA ARG A 429 22.85 -13.51 -19.32
C ARG A 429 21.74 -14.55 -19.31
N PRO A 430 21.86 -15.59 -20.15
CA PRO A 430 21.02 -16.78 -20.00
C PRO A 430 21.38 -17.48 -18.68
N VAL A 431 20.38 -17.94 -17.96
CA VAL A 431 20.52 -18.74 -16.74
C VAL A 431 19.73 -20.03 -16.89
N SER A 432 20.31 -21.11 -16.40
CA SER A 432 19.67 -22.42 -16.26
C SER A 432 19.82 -22.90 -14.82
N PHE A 433 18.87 -23.72 -14.40
CA PHE A 433 18.81 -24.22 -13.04
C PHE A 433 18.96 -25.74 -13.08
N ARG A 434 19.88 -26.26 -12.28
CA ARG A 434 20.10 -27.72 -12.18
C ARG A 434 18.82 -28.39 -11.64
N ASP A 435 18.65 -29.66 -12.02
CA ASP A 435 17.49 -30.47 -11.64
C ASP A 435 16.15 -29.87 -12.09
N SER A 436 16.15 -28.98 -13.10
CA SER A 436 14.96 -28.28 -13.62
C SER A 436 14.17 -27.54 -12.53
N LEU A 437 14.86 -26.99 -11.52
CA LEU A 437 14.26 -26.25 -10.42
C LEU A 437 13.32 -25.14 -10.92
N GLU A 438 13.76 -24.38 -11.90
CA GLU A 438 12.97 -23.37 -12.62
C GLU A 438 13.30 -23.42 -14.13
N PRO A 439 12.40 -22.93 -15.00
CA PRO A 439 12.66 -22.85 -16.43
C PRO A 439 13.87 -21.97 -16.74
N PRO A 440 14.68 -22.33 -17.77
CA PRO A 440 15.77 -21.47 -18.21
C PRO A 440 15.22 -20.15 -18.76
N ARG A 441 15.93 -19.06 -18.50
CA ARG A 441 15.54 -17.72 -18.92
C ARG A 441 16.73 -16.79 -19.06
N THR A 442 16.50 -15.59 -19.56
CA THR A 442 17.48 -14.52 -19.56
C THR A 442 17.27 -13.62 -18.33
N GLU A 443 18.35 -13.37 -17.58
CA GLU A 443 18.32 -12.52 -16.40
C GLU A 443 19.23 -11.30 -16.54
N TRP A 444 18.87 -10.25 -15.81
CA TRP A 444 19.65 -9.03 -15.66
C TRP A 444 20.49 -9.08 -14.39
N PHE A 445 21.76 -8.69 -14.52
CA PHE A 445 22.72 -8.66 -13.42
C PHE A 445 23.42 -7.31 -13.38
N ILE A 446 23.75 -6.85 -12.18
CA ILE A 446 24.78 -5.82 -12.02
C ILE A 446 26.10 -6.45 -12.45
N GLU A 447 26.83 -5.80 -13.34
CA GLU A 447 28.10 -6.29 -13.87
C GLU A 447 29.04 -6.79 -12.77
N GLY A 448 29.55 -8.00 -12.94
CA GLY A 448 30.40 -8.71 -11.97
C GLY A 448 29.63 -9.46 -10.87
N THR A 449 28.28 -9.58 -10.98
CA THR A 449 27.48 -10.41 -10.06
C THR A 449 26.85 -11.62 -10.76
N GLU A 450 27.18 -11.85 -12.03
CA GLU A 450 26.66 -12.97 -12.82
C GLU A 450 27.17 -14.30 -12.26
N PRO A 451 26.29 -15.32 -12.17
CA PRO A 451 26.73 -16.65 -11.77
C PRO A 451 27.70 -17.26 -12.83
N PRO A 452 28.72 -18.04 -12.42
CA PRO A 452 29.73 -18.56 -13.33
C PRO A 452 29.23 -19.67 -14.26
N GLY A 453 27.99 -20.12 -14.15
CA GLY A 453 27.45 -21.22 -14.94
C GLY A 453 26.02 -21.58 -14.54
N GLU A 454 25.68 -22.86 -14.68
CA GLU A 454 24.39 -23.39 -14.25
C GLU A 454 24.20 -23.21 -12.74
N ILE A 455 23.05 -22.71 -12.35
CA ILE A 455 22.70 -22.46 -10.94
C ILE A 455 22.27 -23.79 -10.33
N ALA A 456 23.07 -24.27 -9.36
CA ALA A 456 22.74 -25.43 -8.59
C ALA A 456 22.27 -25.02 -7.18
N VAL A 457 21.24 -25.67 -6.70
CA VAL A 457 21.02 -25.72 -5.25
C VAL A 457 22.16 -26.57 -4.71
N GLU A 458 23.09 -25.97 -3.97
CA GLU A 458 23.96 -26.79 -3.15
C GLU A 458 23.01 -27.61 -2.26
N LYS A 459 22.91 -28.89 -2.54
CA LYS A 459 22.40 -29.84 -1.55
C LYS A 459 23.45 -29.82 -0.43
N ARG A 460 23.44 -28.75 0.38
CA ARG A 460 23.92 -28.92 1.72
C ARG A 460 23.03 -30.04 2.25
N HIS A 461 23.59 -31.23 2.39
CA HIS A 461 23.11 -32.15 3.40
C HIS A 461 23.29 -31.38 4.71
N ALA A 462 22.35 -30.47 4.98
CA ALA A 462 22.31 -29.80 6.25
C ALA A 462 22.16 -30.92 7.25
N ALA A 463 23.21 -31.16 8.03
CA ALA A 463 23.20 -32.17 9.05
C ALA A 463 21.86 -32.09 9.75
N ALA A 464 21.20 -33.23 9.88
CA ALA A 464 19.91 -33.26 10.56
C ALA A 464 20.07 -32.56 11.90
N ARG A 465 19.20 -31.60 12.20
CA ARG A 465 19.29 -30.76 13.38
C ARG A 465 17.95 -30.59 14.05
N ILE A 466 18.00 -30.51 15.37
CA ILE A 466 16.88 -30.07 16.21
C ILE A 466 16.81 -28.55 16.15
N LEU A 467 15.70 -28.03 15.65
CA LEU A 467 15.45 -26.58 15.59
C LEU A 467 14.74 -26.07 16.85
N TYR A 468 13.87 -26.88 17.44
CA TYR A 468 13.19 -26.58 18.70
C TYR A 468 12.87 -27.90 19.46
N PRO A 469 13.09 -27.93 20.79
CA PRO A 469 13.66 -26.86 21.63
C PRO A 469 15.15 -26.63 21.36
N GLN A 470 15.61 -25.42 21.70
CA GLN A 470 17.04 -25.08 21.70
C GLN A 470 17.73 -25.57 22.99
N PRO A 471 19.05 -25.72 23.02
CA PRO A 471 19.78 -26.04 24.24
C PRO A 471 19.41 -25.08 25.38
N ALA A 472 19.17 -25.63 26.58
CA ALA A 472 18.78 -24.90 27.78
C ALA A 472 17.40 -24.22 27.73
N THR A 473 16.54 -24.52 26.76
CA THR A 473 15.15 -24.03 26.76
C THR A 473 14.43 -24.43 28.06
N VAL A 474 13.73 -23.48 28.65
CA VAL A 474 12.81 -23.73 29.77
C VAL A 474 11.37 -23.56 29.26
N ILE A 475 10.63 -24.63 29.24
CA ILE A 475 9.22 -24.64 28.85
C ILE A 475 8.39 -24.53 30.12
N THR A 476 7.56 -23.52 30.25
CA THR A 476 6.64 -23.36 31.37
C THR A 476 5.26 -23.84 30.96
N LEU A 477 4.67 -24.72 31.77
CA LEU A 477 3.29 -25.18 31.57
C LEU A 477 2.33 -24.04 31.93
N ASP A 478 1.37 -23.78 31.03
CA ASP A 478 0.33 -22.79 31.27
C ASP A 478 -0.72 -23.35 32.22
N PRO A 479 -0.91 -22.76 33.43
CA PRO A 479 -1.89 -23.24 34.38
C PRO A 479 -3.35 -23.07 33.91
N ASP A 480 -3.62 -22.21 32.95
CA ASP A 480 -4.94 -21.94 32.42
C ASP A 480 -5.33 -22.91 31.29
N ILE A 481 -4.38 -23.73 30.81
CA ILE A 481 -4.64 -24.77 29.81
C ILE A 481 -4.66 -26.15 30.48
N PRO A 482 -5.73 -26.94 30.33
CA PRO A 482 -5.77 -28.31 30.84
C PRO A 482 -4.56 -29.13 30.37
N ALA A 483 -3.94 -29.89 31.28
CA ALA A 483 -2.69 -30.61 31.00
C ALA A 483 -2.80 -31.60 29.82
N GLU A 484 -4.00 -32.15 29.56
CA GLU A 484 -4.28 -33.02 28.43
C GLU A 484 -4.32 -32.28 27.07
N LEU A 485 -4.49 -30.99 27.07
CA LEU A 485 -4.55 -30.16 25.85
C LEU A 485 -3.21 -29.46 25.56
N GLN A 486 -2.31 -29.40 26.53
CA GLN A 486 -0.99 -28.80 26.30
C GLN A 486 -0.15 -29.65 25.35
N ARG A 487 0.47 -29.01 24.37
CA ARG A 487 1.36 -29.65 23.42
C ARG A 487 2.59 -28.77 23.19
N VAL A 488 3.72 -29.44 23.10
CA VAL A 488 4.99 -28.82 22.68
C VAL A 488 5.36 -29.44 21.34
N SER A 489 5.60 -28.63 20.34
CA SER A 489 6.03 -29.11 19.03
C SER A 489 7.53 -29.22 18.99
N PHE A 490 8.08 -30.41 18.81
CA PHE A 490 9.48 -30.59 18.42
C PHE A 490 9.61 -30.31 16.94
N VAL A 491 10.60 -29.52 16.56
CA VAL A 491 10.82 -29.13 15.18
C VAL A 491 12.25 -29.50 14.79
N GLY A 492 12.40 -30.26 13.72
CA GLY A 492 13.67 -30.68 13.20
C GLY A 492 13.81 -30.39 11.71
N ARG A 493 15.06 -30.27 11.27
CA ARG A 493 15.44 -30.19 9.87
C ARG A 493 16.10 -31.48 9.46
N PHE A 494 15.39 -32.33 8.75
CA PHE A 494 15.88 -33.58 8.16
C PHE A 494 14.95 -34.00 7.02
N ALA A 495 15.44 -34.86 6.13
CA ALA A 495 14.67 -35.33 4.99
C ALA A 495 13.80 -36.53 5.38
N GLY A 496 12.46 -36.35 5.36
CA GLY A 496 11.48 -37.41 5.48
C GLY A 496 11.76 -38.47 6.57
N ASP A 497 11.51 -39.74 6.27
CA ASP A 497 11.68 -40.86 7.20
C ASP A 497 13.13 -41.29 7.45
N THR A 498 14.10 -40.41 7.24
CA THR A 498 15.53 -40.72 7.42
C THR A 498 15.98 -40.65 8.87
N HIS A 499 15.22 -39.98 9.73
CA HIS A 499 15.55 -39.76 11.14
C HIS A 499 14.34 -40.00 12.04
N GLU A 500 14.62 -40.38 13.27
CA GLU A 500 13.63 -40.63 14.33
C GLU A 500 13.92 -39.75 15.54
N TRP A 501 12.85 -39.18 16.11
CA TRP A 501 12.89 -38.49 17.40
C TRP A 501 12.93 -39.45 18.54
N ARG A 502 13.82 -39.23 19.50
CA ARG A 502 13.81 -39.91 20.79
C ARG A 502 13.87 -38.89 21.92
N LEU A 503 12.96 -39.05 22.86
CA LEU A 503 12.93 -38.28 24.09
C LEU A 503 13.32 -39.21 25.24
N ASP A 504 14.38 -38.85 25.98
CA ASP A 504 14.90 -39.67 27.08
C ASP A 504 15.14 -41.13 26.67
N GLY A 505 15.51 -41.34 25.41
CA GLY A 505 15.76 -42.63 24.80
C GLY A 505 14.56 -43.34 24.21
N LEU A 506 13.32 -42.85 24.45
CA LEU A 506 12.08 -43.43 23.91
C LEU A 506 11.75 -42.84 22.53
N ALA A 507 11.46 -43.71 21.57
CA ALA A 507 11.08 -43.31 20.22
C ALA A 507 9.72 -42.59 20.21
N LEU A 508 9.61 -41.45 19.51
CA LEU A 508 8.40 -40.65 19.41
C LEU A 508 7.82 -40.60 17.98
N GLY A 509 8.67 -40.75 16.95
CA GLY A 509 8.26 -40.68 15.55
C GLY A 509 9.29 -40.04 14.65
N SER A 510 8.97 -39.93 13.33
CA SER A 510 9.91 -39.45 12.26
C SER A 510 9.43 -38.20 11.52
N SER A 511 8.33 -37.57 11.96
CA SER A 511 7.86 -36.33 11.32
C SER A 511 8.78 -35.14 11.64
N ALA A 512 9.06 -34.28 10.67
CA ALA A 512 9.89 -33.07 10.88
C ALA A 512 9.30 -32.13 11.94
N VAL A 513 8.00 -32.16 12.15
CA VAL A 513 7.29 -31.51 13.26
C VAL A 513 6.50 -32.57 14.01
N LEU A 514 6.73 -32.70 15.32
CA LEU A 514 6.10 -33.70 16.17
C LEU A 514 5.56 -33.02 17.42
N ALA A 515 4.26 -33.17 17.66
CA ALA A 515 3.62 -32.67 18.86
C ALA A 515 3.78 -33.68 20.02
N TRP A 516 4.34 -33.20 21.12
CA TRP A 516 4.56 -33.96 22.34
C TRP A 516 3.73 -33.39 23.51
N LYS A 517 3.15 -34.25 24.35
CA LYS A 517 2.50 -33.84 25.59
C LYS A 517 3.59 -33.59 26.65
N PRO A 518 3.76 -32.33 27.12
CA PRO A 518 4.86 -32.03 28.03
C PRO A 518 4.69 -32.64 29.41
N GLU A 519 5.77 -33.18 29.93
CA GLU A 519 5.89 -33.68 31.30
C GLU A 519 6.92 -32.87 32.06
N ARG A 520 6.68 -32.56 33.33
CA ARG A 520 7.62 -31.78 34.14
C ARG A 520 8.90 -32.56 34.38
N GLY A 521 10.04 -31.90 34.18
CA GLY A 521 11.33 -32.53 34.36
C GLY A 521 12.44 -31.95 33.48
N ARG A 522 13.59 -32.60 33.55
CA ARG A 522 14.69 -32.39 32.61
C ARG A 522 14.63 -33.46 31.57
N HIS A 523 14.68 -33.07 30.31
CA HIS A 523 14.53 -33.96 29.18
C HIS A 523 15.72 -33.82 28.24
N VAL A 524 16.05 -34.93 27.56
CA VAL A 524 17.02 -34.96 26.47
C VAL A 524 16.32 -35.44 25.21
N LEU A 525 16.16 -34.54 24.24
CA LEU A 525 15.65 -34.86 22.93
C LEU A 525 16.81 -35.17 22.00
N THR A 526 16.75 -36.32 21.32
CA THR A 526 17.75 -36.71 20.34
C THR A 526 17.10 -36.97 18.98
N LEU A 527 17.82 -36.70 17.93
CA LEU A 527 17.50 -37.04 16.57
C LEU A 527 18.47 -38.12 16.10
N VAL A 528 17.98 -39.31 15.76
CA VAL A 528 18.83 -40.43 15.34
C VAL A 528 18.56 -40.80 13.88
N ASP A 529 19.61 -41.21 13.17
CA ASP A 529 19.49 -41.71 11.81
C ASP A 529 19.04 -43.19 11.75
N ARG A 530 18.92 -43.72 10.52
CA ARG A 530 18.53 -45.14 10.30
C ARG A 530 19.53 -46.15 10.86
N ASP A 531 20.79 -45.71 11.02
CA ASP A 531 21.86 -46.54 11.61
C ASP A 531 21.93 -46.36 13.14
N ASN A 532 20.93 -45.72 13.74
CA ASN A 532 20.86 -45.45 15.17
C ASN A 532 21.97 -44.56 15.72
N ARG A 533 22.57 -43.72 14.85
CA ARG A 533 23.58 -42.72 15.23
C ARG A 533 22.89 -41.40 15.55
N VAL A 534 23.32 -40.79 16.66
CA VAL A 534 22.80 -39.47 17.06
C VAL A 534 23.29 -38.40 16.09
N ALA A 535 22.36 -37.81 15.35
CA ALA A 535 22.62 -36.70 14.44
C ALA A 535 22.63 -35.35 15.20
N ASP A 536 21.76 -35.19 16.19
CA ASP A 536 21.71 -34.01 17.07
C ASP A 536 21.06 -34.35 18.42
N ALA A 537 21.39 -33.58 19.48
CA ALA A 537 20.83 -33.78 20.82
C ALA A 537 20.69 -32.45 21.56
N VAL A 538 19.57 -32.25 22.23
CA VAL A 538 19.25 -31.05 22.98
C VAL A 538 18.67 -31.38 24.34
N GLY A 539 19.25 -30.82 25.41
CA GLY A 539 18.68 -30.86 26.75
C GLY A 539 17.80 -29.64 27.02
N PHE A 540 16.63 -29.85 27.58
CA PHE A 540 15.68 -28.79 27.95
C PHE A 540 14.96 -29.14 29.27
N VAL A 541 14.21 -28.17 29.83
CA VAL A 541 13.52 -28.31 31.12
C VAL A 541 12.07 -27.91 30.97
N VAL A 542 11.15 -28.70 31.53
CA VAL A 542 9.72 -28.36 31.68
C VAL A 542 9.41 -28.07 33.14
N LYS A 543 8.87 -26.86 33.42
CA LYS A 543 8.51 -26.41 34.77
C LYS A 543 7.01 -26.35 35.00
#